data_de355a4bd59893c48a78e6621f13f3a9
#
_entry.id   de355a4bd59893c48a78e6621f13f3a9
#
_cell.length_a   1.000
_cell.length_b   1.000
_cell.length_c   1.000
_cell.angle_alpha   90.00
_cell.angle_beta   90.00
_cell.angle_gamma   90.00
#
_symmetry.space_group_name_H-M   'P 1'
#
loop_
_entity.id
_entity.type
_entity.pdbx_description
1 polymer ?
#
loop_
_entity_poly.entity_id
_entity_poly.type
_entity_poly.pdbx_seq_one_letter_code
_entity_poly.pdbx_strand_id
1 'polypeptide(L)'
;QLDQLNDWRMLIDVVKARSMKIAAQNLGVDPSTVTRRIDKLETTMGTKFLLRSNQGLELTPEGRVAFANISHILAEYDAFLASFQRSQKEPPQKISITCPSVLADCDLIGLITDFQKRYPQTYFEIYDTPEEIKGEPDLSYWFGTPACRDKSRLQPICSFHPVLAVAPSYIEKYGEPKEPEDILKTPVFFFYRPTGGEGTTLTFTKNGETRDVRIDPSLRSSAYLPLVPSALGGEGVLANINSFMVDNYLKTGDLKLILTDWKLPAVPIYQEVNPARERDPLISQFIEEVLTNVHGIIKDIPGFMGYEESPGGIF
;
A
#
# COMPACT_ATOMS: atom_id res chain seq x y z
N GLN A 1 -17.96 -20.87 25.64
CA GLN A 1 -16.91 -20.21 24.84
C GLN A 1 -17.46 -19.62 23.54
N LEU A 2 -18.31 -20.32 22.78
CA LEU A 2 -18.95 -19.77 21.56
C LEU A 2 -19.88 -18.58 21.84
N ASP A 3 -20.58 -18.56 22.97
CA ASP A 3 -21.41 -17.43 23.38
C ASP A 3 -20.60 -16.13 23.59
N GLN A 4 -19.37 -16.26 24.06
CA GLN A 4 -18.50 -15.11 24.31
C GLN A 4 -18.05 -14.42 23.02
N LEU A 5 -17.80 -15.19 21.95
CA LEU A 5 -17.46 -14.65 20.65
C LEU A 5 -18.61 -13.81 20.04
N ASN A 6 -19.84 -14.29 20.22
CA ASN A 6 -21.03 -13.54 19.81
C ASN A 6 -21.26 -12.26 20.62
N ASP A 7 -20.87 -12.25 21.89
CA ASP A 7 -20.94 -11.04 22.73
C ASP A 7 -19.93 -9.99 22.26
N TRP A 8 -18.73 -10.41 21.83
CA TRP A 8 -17.74 -9.54 21.20
C TRP A 8 -18.19 -8.98 19.85
N ARG A 9 -18.81 -9.81 18.98
CA ARG A 9 -19.41 -9.32 17.73
C ARG A 9 -20.45 -8.25 17.99
N MET A 10 -21.31 -8.50 18.97
CA MET A 10 -22.34 -7.55 19.39
C MET A 10 -21.75 -6.22 19.85
N LEU A 11 -20.61 -6.22 20.58
CA LEU A 11 -19.90 -5.00 20.96
C LEU A 11 -19.45 -4.22 19.71
N ILE A 12 -18.88 -4.90 18.71
CA ILE A 12 -18.45 -4.26 17.45
C ILE A 12 -19.64 -3.62 16.75
N ASP A 13 -20.77 -4.33 16.63
CA ASP A 13 -21.96 -3.82 15.96
C ASP A 13 -22.55 -2.60 16.71
N VAL A 14 -22.53 -2.62 18.03
CA VAL A 14 -22.95 -1.48 18.88
C VAL A 14 -22.06 -0.26 18.65
N VAL A 15 -20.74 -0.46 18.57
CA VAL A 15 -19.77 0.63 18.34
C VAL A 15 -19.95 1.22 16.94
N LYS A 16 -20.07 0.37 15.90
CA LYS A 16 -20.31 0.81 14.52
C LYS A 16 -21.62 1.58 14.39
N ALA A 17 -22.67 1.13 15.06
CA ALA A 17 -23.99 1.77 15.04
C ALA A 17 -24.06 3.03 15.92
N ARG A 18 -23.09 3.27 16.80
CA ARG A 18 -23.07 4.32 17.84
C ARG A 18 -24.35 4.36 18.69
N SER A 19 -25.10 3.27 18.73
CA SER A 19 -26.40 3.16 19.41
C SER A 19 -26.79 1.72 19.68
N MET A 20 -27.09 1.38 20.93
CA MET A 20 -27.63 0.07 21.30
C MET A 20 -28.93 -0.28 20.55
N LYS A 21 -29.80 0.73 20.37
CA LYS A 21 -31.08 0.55 19.68
C LYS A 21 -30.92 0.25 18.21
N ILE A 22 -30.04 1.00 17.52
CA ILE A 22 -29.74 0.78 16.09
C ILE A 22 -29.06 -0.57 15.89
N ALA A 23 -28.09 -0.92 16.75
CA ALA A 23 -27.44 -2.23 16.69
C ALA A 23 -28.46 -3.36 16.89
N ALA A 24 -29.39 -3.25 17.84
CA ALA A 24 -30.45 -4.23 18.05
C ALA A 24 -31.34 -4.40 16.82
N GLN A 25 -31.72 -3.29 16.17
CA GLN A 25 -32.51 -3.33 14.92
C GLN A 25 -31.76 -4.04 13.79
N ASN A 26 -30.47 -3.73 13.61
CA ASN A 26 -29.63 -4.36 12.59
C ASN A 26 -29.45 -5.86 12.82
N LEU A 27 -29.37 -6.28 14.08
CA LEU A 27 -29.22 -7.67 14.49
C LEU A 27 -30.54 -8.43 14.58
N GLY A 28 -31.70 -7.77 14.44
CA GLY A 28 -33.02 -8.38 14.57
C GLY A 28 -33.31 -8.90 15.98
N VAL A 29 -32.75 -8.26 17.03
CA VAL A 29 -32.95 -8.66 18.43
C VAL A 29 -33.55 -7.51 19.25
N ASP A 30 -34.08 -7.86 20.44
CA ASP A 30 -34.59 -6.83 21.37
C ASP A 30 -33.44 -6.01 21.96
N PRO A 31 -33.58 -4.67 22.10
CA PRO A 31 -32.57 -3.81 22.70
C PRO A 31 -32.13 -4.21 24.11
N SER A 32 -33.02 -4.81 24.91
CA SER A 32 -32.69 -5.34 26.23
C SER A 32 -31.71 -6.53 26.16
N THR A 33 -31.79 -7.31 25.10
CA THR A 33 -30.85 -8.44 24.83
C THR A 33 -29.46 -7.91 24.57
N VAL A 34 -29.32 -6.84 23.74
CA VAL A 34 -28.02 -6.22 23.45
C VAL A 34 -27.43 -5.67 24.75
N THR A 35 -28.19 -4.90 25.51
CA THR A 35 -27.75 -4.32 26.81
C THR A 35 -27.26 -5.42 27.76
N ARG A 36 -28.07 -6.45 27.98
CA ARG A 36 -27.71 -7.55 28.87
C ARG A 36 -26.45 -8.29 28.47
N ARG A 37 -26.24 -8.53 27.15
CA ARG A 37 -25.04 -9.21 26.66
C ARG A 37 -23.79 -8.35 26.80
N ILE A 38 -23.86 -7.05 26.52
CA ILE A 38 -22.75 -6.11 26.73
C ILE A 38 -22.42 -6.02 28.23
N ASP A 39 -23.40 -5.87 29.09
CA ASP A 39 -23.19 -5.83 30.56
C ASP A 39 -22.53 -7.14 31.05
N LYS A 40 -22.96 -8.30 30.54
CA LYS A 40 -22.35 -9.59 30.85
C LYS A 40 -20.90 -9.63 30.41
N LEU A 41 -20.60 -9.16 29.19
CA LEU A 41 -19.25 -9.12 28.65
C LEU A 41 -18.34 -8.23 29.49
N GLU A 42 -18.77 -7.02 29.81
CA GLU A 42 -18.05 -6.06 30.67
C GLU A 42 -17.81 -6.61 32.06
N THR A 43 -18.83 -7.28 32.64
CA THR A 43 -18.70 -7.93 33.94
C THR A 43 -17.68 -9.06 33.93
N THR A 44 -17.71 -9.89 32.87
CA THR A 44 -16.77 -11.01 32.70
C THR A 44 -15.34 -10.52 32.54
N MET A 45 -15.15 -9.40 31.84
CA MET A 45 -13.85 -8.79 31.59
C MET A 45 -13.37 -7.86 32.72
N GLY A 46 -14.24 -7.57 33.67
CA GLY A 46 -13.93 -6.72 34.84
C GLY A 46 -13.72 -5.23 34.50
N THR A 47 -14.19 -4.79 33.33
CA THR A 47 -14.02 -3.41 32.86
C THR A 47 -15.16 -2.95 31.98
N LYS A 48 -15.37 -1.64 31.90
CA LYS A 48 -16.35 -1.03 31.01
C LYS A 48 -15.73 -0.69 29.68
N PHE A 49 -16.40 -1.06 28.58
CA PHE A 49 -15.98 -0.76 27.23
C PHE A 49 -16.71 0.44 26.63
N LEU A 50 -17.93 0.71 27.12
CA LEU A 50 -18.80 1.74 26.58
C LEU A 50 -19.15 2.80 27.63
N LEU A 51 -19.15 4.07 27.19
CA LEU A 51 -19.60 5.22 27.92
C LEU A 51 -20.84 5.81 27.24
N ARG A 52 -21.81 6.25 28.03
CA ARG A 52 -22.92 7.08 27.55
C ARG A 52 -22.54 8.54 27.68
N SER A 53 -22.50 9.26 26.57
CA SER A 53 -22.29 10.71 26.52
C SER A 53 -23.51 11.42 25.95
N ASN A 54 -23.55 12.73 26.08
CA ASN A 54 -24.58 13.57 25.46
C ASN A 54 -24.52 13.53 23.91
N GLN A 55 -23.43 13.01 23.35
CA GLN A 55 -23.22 12.85 21.92
C GLN A 55 -23.50 11.41 21.42
N GLY A 56 -23.91 10.52 22.30
CA GLY A 56 -24.22 9.13 22.00
C GLY A 56 -23.35 8.14 22.79
N LEU A 57 -23.09 6.99 22.17
CA LEU A 57 -22.31 5.92 22.77
C LEU A 57 -20.85 6.00 22.31
N GLU A 58 -19.93 6.05 23.27
CA GLU A 58 -18.49 6.16 23.01
C GLU A 58 -17.72 5.02 23.67
N LEU A 59 -16.52 4.73 23.15
CA LEU A 59 -15.60 3.76 23.75
C LEU A 59 -14.81 4.38 24.91
N THR A 60 -14.66 3.62 26.00
CA THR A 60 -13.64 3.90 27.03
C THR A 60 -12.23 3.73 26.45
N PRO A 61 -11.15 4.17 27.13
CA PRO A 61 -9.78 3.83 26.72
C PRO A 61 -9.58 2.32 26.57
N GLU A 62 -10.05 1.53 27.53
CA GLU A 62 -10.02 0.06 27.51
C GLU A 62 -10.88 -0.51 26.37
N GLY A 63 -12.03 0.12 26.12
CA GLY A 63 -12.91 -0.21 25.00
C GLY A 63 -12.25 -0.02 23.64
N ARG A 64 -11.46 1.04 23.44
CA ARG A 64 -10.71 1.26 22.20
C ARG A 64 -9.66 0.16 21.94
N VAL A 65 -8.92 -0.21 22.97
CA VAL A 65 -7.94 -1.29 22.91
C VAL A 65 -8.63 -2.62 22.60
N ALA A 66 -9.72 -2.93 23.34
CA ALA A 66 -10.49 -4.15 23.10
C ALA A 66 -11.10 -4.19 21.70
N PHE A 67 -11.68 -3.08 21.22
CA PHE A 67 -12.30 -2.99 19.90
C PHE A 67 -11.28 -3.23 18.76
N ALA A 68 -10.11 -2.61 18.84
CA ALA A 68 -9.06 -2.77 17.83
C ALA A 68 -8.60 -4.24 17.74
N ASN A 69 -8.27 -4.86 18.88
CA ASN A 69 -7.77 -6.23 18.89
C ASN A 69 -8.85 -7.25 18.52
N ILE A 70 -10.05 -7.13 19.06
CA ILE A 70 -11.11 -8.10 18.82
C ILE A 70 -11.67 -8.01 17.40
N SER A 71 -11.67 -6.82 16.79
CA SER A 71 -12.04 -6.66 15.39
C SER A 71 -11.12 -7.46 14.47
N HIS A 72 -9.82 -7.43 14.73
CA HIS A 72 -8.83 -8.21 14.01
C HIS A 72 -9.05 -9.72 14.20
N ILE A 73 -9.18 -10.18 15.45
CA ILE A 73 -9.40 -11.60 15.79
C ILE A 73 -10.67 -12.14 15.15
N LEU A 74 -11.75 -11.37 15.15
CA LEU A 74 -13.01 -11.79 14.54
C LEU A 74 -12.94 -11.83 13.01
N ALA A 75 -12.22 -10.89 12.40
CA ALA A 75 -11.96 -10.93 10.96
C ALA A 75 -11.16 -12.20 10.57
N GLU A 76 -10.13 -12.56 11.33
CA GLU A 76 -9.38 -13.80 11.12
C GLU A 76 -10.23 -15.05 11.32
N TYR A 77 -11.07 -15.06 12.34
CA TYR A 77 -12.00 -16.17 12.58
C TYR A 77 -13.01 -16.35 11.44
N ASP A 78 -13.57 -15.26 10.94
CA ASP A 78 -14.51 -15.30 9.80
C ASP A 78 -13.81 -15.73 8.51
N ALA A 79 -12.60 -15.26 8.28
CA ALA A 79 -11.75 -15.71 7.18
C ALA A 79 -11.46 -17.21 7.28
N PHE A 80 -11.12 -17.71 8.47
CA PHE A 80 -10.92 -19.15 8.73
C PHE A 80 -12.19 -19.95 8.41
N LEU A 81 -13.34 -19.54 8.91
CA LEU A 81 -14.60 -20.24 8.63
C LEU A 81 -14.94 -20.25 7.13
N ALA A 82 -14.75 -19.12 6.46
CA ALA A 82 -14.95 -19.00 5.02
C ALA A 82 -13.98 -19.92 4.25
N SER A 83 -12.71 -19.99 4.64
CA SER A 83 -11.71 -20.86 4.03
C SER A 83 -12.04 -22.33 4.26
N PHE A 84 -12.46 -22.69 5.46
CA PHE A 84 -12.83 -24.06 5.82
C PHE A 84 -14.07 -24.56 5.07
N GLN A 85 -15.07 -23.71 4.89
CA GLN A 85 -16.25 -24.03 4.11
C GLN A 85 -15.96 -24.17 2.61
N ARG A 86 -15.03 -23.36 2.07
CA ARG A 86 -14.59 -23.43 0.67
C ARG A 86 -13.68 -24.61 0.39
N SER A 87 -12.82 -24.99 1.32
CA SER A 87 -11.86 -26.11 1.15
C SER A 87 -12.54 -27.45 0.85
N GLN A 88 -13.84 -27.56 1.11
CA GLN A 88 -14.58 -28.80 0.90
C GLN A 88 -15.29 -28.90 -0.46
N LYS A 89 -15.37 -27.84 -1.29
CA LYS A 89 -16.27 -27.87 -2.46
C LYS A 89 -15.82 -27.12 -3.72
N GLU A 90 -14.76 -26.32 -3.74
CA GLU A 90 -14.43 -25.52 -4.92
C GLU A 90 -13.01 -25.78 -5.46
N PRO A 91 -12.86 -25.75 -6.80
CA PRO A 91 -11.52 -25.79 -7.43
C PRO A 91 -10.67 -24.59 -6.99
N PRO A 92 -9.33 -24.69 -7.11
CA PRO A 92 -8.43 -23.59 -6.76
C PRO A 92 -8.86 -22.29 -7.45
N GLN A 93 -9.05 -21.23 -6.67
CA GLN A 93 -9.44 -19.94 -7.21
C GLN A 93 -8.20 -19.17 -7.64
N LYS A 94 -8.05 -19.00 -8.96
CA LYS A 94 -6.98 -18.22 -9.54
C LYS A 94 -7.24 -16.74 -9.37
N ILE A 95 -6.19 -16.00 -8.99
CA ILE A 95 -6.14 -14.55 -8.99
C ILE A 95 -4.95 -14.14 -9.87
N SER A 96 -5.22 -13.44 -10.96
CA SER A 96 -4.21 -12.93 -11.88
C SER A 96 -3.95 -11.46 -11.61
N ILE A 97 -2.68 -11.11 -11.42
CA ILE A 97 -2.24 -9.76 -11.10
C ILE A 97 -1.22 -9.30 -12.13
N THR A 98 -1.40 -8.12 -12.71
CA THR A 98 -0.31 -7.43 -13.39
C THR A 98 0.28 -6.39 -12.44
N CYS A 99 1.58 -6.52 -12.21
CA CYS A 99 2.28 -5.67 -11.26
C CYS A 99 3.71 -5.49 -11.75
N PRO A 100 4.15 -4.26 -12.08
CA PRO A 100 5.55 -4.03 -12.39
C PRO A 100 6.45 -4.65 -11.32
N SER A 101 7.49 -5.38 -11.73
CA SER A 101 8.40 -6.14 -10.83
C SER A 101 8.90 -5.31 -9.66
N VAL A 102 9.08 -4.03 -9.89
CA VAL A 102 9.42 -3.03 -8.89
C VAL A 102 8.42 -2.93 -7.73
N LEU A 103 7.10 -3.09 -7.99
CA LEU A 103 6.08 -3.11 -6.91
C LEU A 103 6.01 -4.48 -6.24
N ALA A 104 6.31 -5.54 -6.98
CA ALA A 104 6.36 -6.89 -6.39
C ALA A 104 7.45 -6.99 -5.30
N ASP A 105 8.56 -6.25 -5.47
CA ASP A 105 9.64 -6.14 -4.47
C ASP A 105 9.21 -5.38 -3.19
N CYS A 106 8.06 -4.68 -3.21
CA CYS A 106 7.51 -3.94 -2.06
C CYS A 106 6.59 -4.80 -1.18
N ASP A 107 7.01 -6.01 -0.85
CA ASP A 107 6.31 -6.94 0.05
C ASP A 107 4.96 -7.49 -0.48
N LEU A 108 4.61 -7.27 -1.75
CA LEU A 108 3.42 -7.88 -2.34
C LEU A 108 3.47 -9.42 -2.24
N ILE A 109 4.66 -10.00 -2.38
CA ILE A 109 4.85 -11.46 -2.26
C ILE A 109 4.62 -11.92 -0.82
N GLY A 110 5.07 -11.14 0.18
CA GLY A 110 4.78 -11.40 1.59
C GLY A 110 3.27 -11.37 1.86
N LEU A 111 2.58 -10.34 1.36
CA LEU A 111 1.13 -10.21 1.46
C LEU A 111 0.38 -11.39 0.82
N ILE A 112 0.78 -11.79 -0.39
CA ILE A 112 0.21 -12.96 -1.08
C ILE A 112 0.42 -14.22 -0.25
N THR A 113 1.63 -14.41 0.29
CA THR A 113 1.96 -15.58 1.11
C THR A 113 1.09 -15.63 2.37
N ASP A 114 0.91 -14.49 3.04
CA ASP A 114 0.06 -14.40 4.24
C ASP A 114 -1.43 -14.57 3.91
N PHE A 115 -1.86 -14.05 2.76
CA PHE A 115 -3.21 -14.28 2.25
C PHE A 115 -3.46 -15.76 1.97
N GLN A 116 -2.52 -16.46 1.34
CA GLN A 116 -2.63 -17.90 1.04
C GLN A 116 -2.66 -18.77 2.30
N LYS A 117 -2.04 -18.36 3.41
CA LYS A 117 -2.17 -19.08 4.70
C LYS A 117 -3.62 -19.10 5.19
N ARG A 118 -4.37 -18.02 4.94
CA ARG A 118 -5.79 -17.91 5.31
C ARG A 118 -6.75 -18.44 4.25
N TYR A 119 -6.33 -18.37 2.99
CA TYR A 119 -7.10 -18.82 1.82
C TYR A 119 -6.30 -19.83 0.99
N PRO A 120 -6.05 -21.05 1.51
CA PRO A 120 -5.13 -22.03 0.91
C PRO A 120 -5.56 -22.55 -0.46
N GLN A 121 -6.80 -22.29 -0.87
CA GLN A 121 -7.31 -22.61 -2.20
C GLN A 121 -6.99 -21.55 -3.25
N THR A 122 -6.33 -20.45 -2.86
CA THR A 122 -5.95 -19.39 -3.80
C THR A 122 -4.66 -19.74 -4.51
N TYR A 123 -4.66 -19.45 -5.81
CA TYR A 123 -3.49 -19.55 -6.67
C TYR A 123 -3.28 -18.21 -7.36
N PHE A 124 -2.10 -17.62 -7.19
CA PHE A 124 -1.76 -16.33 -7.79
C PHE A 124 -0.86 -16.50 -9.01
N GLU A 125 -1.18 -15.77 -10.07
CA GLU A 125 -0.28 -15.54 -11.20
C GLU A 125 0.05 -14.05 -11.26
N ILE A 126 1.35 -13.74 -11.25
CA ILE A 126 1.85 -12.37 -11.31
C ILE A 126 2.56 -12.18 -12.63
N TYR A 127 2.22 -11.14 -13.33
CA TYR A 127 2.79 -10.74 -14.61
C TYR A 127 3.39 -9.35 -14.50
N ASP A 128 4.53 -9.11 -15.13
CA ASP A 128 5.18 -7.80 -15.11
C ASP A 128 4.40 -6.77 -15.94
N THR A 129 3.80 -7.22 -17.03
CA THR A 129 3.00 -6.38 -17.94
C THR A 129 1.68 -7.04 -18.31
N PRO A 130 0.63 -6.25 -18.64
CA PRO A 130 -0.66 -6.80 -19.09
C PRO A 130 -0.58 -7.59 -20.39
N GLU A 131 0.41 -7.33 -21.23
CA GLU A 131 0.59 -7.99 -22.52
C GLU A 131 1.00 -9.47 -22.39
N GLU A 132 1.52 -9.86 -21.22
CA GLU A 132 1.92 -11.24 -20.94
C GLU A 132 0.73 -12.16 -20.61
N ILE A 133 -0.41 -11.60 -20.25
CA ILE A 133 -1.60 -12.35 -19.87
C ILE A 133 -2.56 -12.52 -21.05
N LYS A 134 -3.13 -13.72 -21.19
CA LYS A 134 -4.23 -13.95 -22.13
C LYS A 134 -5.56 -13.50 -21.50
N GLY A 135 -6.04 -12.34 -21.91
CA GLY A 135 -7.27 -11.74 -21.38
C GLY A 135 -6.99 -10.56 -20.45
N GLU A 136 -7.99 -10.19 -19.67
CA GLU A 136 -7.84 -9.16 -18.65
C GLU A 136 -7.40 -9.76 -17.32
N PRO A 137 -6.39 -9.20 -16.63
CA PRO A 137 -6.04 -9.59 -15.28
C PRO A 137 -7.19 -9.28 -14.31
N ASP A 138 -7.22 -9.97 -13.16
CA ASP A 138 -8.19 -9.68 -12.11
C ASP A 138 -7.86 -8.35 -11.43
N LEU A 139 -6.57 -8.07 -11.25
CA LEU A 139 -6.04 -6.83 -10.68
C LEU A 139 -4.87 -6.32 -11.51
N SER A 140 -4.75 -5.00 -11.62
CA SER A 140 -3.59 -4.35 -12.23
C SER A 140 -3.07 -3.24 -11.34
N TYR A 141 -1.75 -3.15 -11.19
CA TYR A 141 -1.08 -2.05 -10.50
C TYR A 141 -0.28 -1.23 -11.50
N TRP A 142 -0.34 0.10 -11.38
CA TRP A 142 0.25 1.03 -12.33
C TRP A 142 1.11 2.07 -11.65
N PHE A 143 2.30 2.33 -12.20
CA PHE A 143 3.09 3.52 -11.88
C PHE A 143 2.74 4.65 -12.84
N GLY A 144 2.24 5.77 -12.31
CA GLY A 144 1.72 6.85 -13.12
C GLY A 144 0.42 6.49 -13.80
N THR A 145 -0.16 7.43 -14.52
CA THR A 145 -1.42 7.22 -15.23
C THR A 145 -1.18 6.54 -16.57
N PRO A 146 -1.64 5.30 -16.79
CA PRO A 146 -1.49 4.64 -18.07
C PRO A 146 -2.28 5.37 -19.16
N ALA A 147 -1.64 5.59 -20.32
CA ALA A 147 -2.24 6.37 -21.43
C ALA A 147 -3.39 5.65 -22.12
N CYS A 148 -3.43 4.31 -22.09
CA CYS A 148 -4.37 3.47 -22.83
C CYS A 148 -5.55 2.94 -22.00
N ARG A 149 -5.69 3.36 -20.74
CA ARG A 149 -6.74 2.86 -19.83
C ARG A 149 -7.80 3.91 -19.55
N ASP A 150 -9.02 3.42 -19.29
CA ASP A 150 -10.10 4.25 -18.77
C ASP A 150 -9.76 4.73 -17.36
N LYS A 151 -9.52 6.03 -17.22
CA LYS A 151 -9.10 6.64 -15.95
C LYS A 151 -10.15 6.48 -14.85
N SER A 152 -11.43 6.31 -15.20
CA SER A 152 -12.49 6.12 -14.22
C SER A 152 -12.40 4.80 -13.45
N ARG A 153 -11.62 3.83 -13.97
CA ARG A 153 -11.37 2.54 -13.34
C ARG A 153 -10.13 2.53 -12.44
N LEU A 154 -9.33 3.59 -12.50
CA LEU A 154 -8.09 3.70 -11.74
C LEU A 154 -8.38 4.20 -10.32
N GLN A 155 -8.11 3.37 -9.33
CA GLN A 155 -8.18 3.75 -7.92
C GLN A 155 -6.78 4.12 -7.44
N PRO A 156 -6.54 5.35 -7.00
CA PRO A 156 -5.25 5.74 -6.46
C PRO A 156 -5.02 5.07 -5.10
N ILE A 157 -3.81 4.56 -4.89
CA ILE A 157 -3.39 3.90 -3.65
C ILE A 157 -2.50 4.83 -2.84
N CYS A 158 -1.46 5.35 -3.48
CA CYS A 158 -0.46 6.22 -2.88
C CYS A 158 0.30 6.98 -3.97
N SER A 159 1.20 7.83 -3.58
CA SER A 159 2.16 8.47 -4.47
C SER A 159 3.54 8.51 -3.84
N PHE A 160 4.57 8.72 -4.67
CA PHE A 160 5.92 8.92 -4.19
C PHE A 160 6.63 9.97 -5.05
N HIS A 161 7.60 10.65 -4.44
CA HIS A 161 8.55 11.47 -5.17
C HIS A 161 9.75 10.62 -5.56
N PRO A 162 10.10 10.55 -6.85
CA PRO A 162 11.36 9.94 -7.25
C PRO A 162 12.54 10.64 -6.59
N VAL A 163 13.61 9.88 -6.36
CA VAL A 163 14.82 10.34 -5.69
C VAL A 163 16.04 10.07 -6.53
N LEU A 164 17.19 10.63 -6.07
CA LEU A 164 18.49 10.36 -6.61
C LEU A 164 19.37 9.76 -5.52
N ALA A 165 20.23 8.81 -5.90
CA ALA A 165 21.13 8.15 -4.96
C ALA A 165 22.54 7.98 -5.56
N VAL A 166 23.53 7.97 -4.68
CA VAL A 166 24.95 7.74 -5.00
C VAL A 166 25.60 6.89 -3.93
N ALA A 167 26.69 6.20 -4.28
CA ALA A 167 27.52 5.53 -3.28
C ALA A 167 28.37 6.56 -2.49
N PRO A 168 28.81 6.24 -1.25
CA PRO A 168 29.77 7.07 -0.52
C PRO A 168 31.05 7.35 -1.30
N SER A 169 31.58 6.36 -2.02
CA SER A 169 32.76 6.48 -2.88
C SER A 169 32.58 7.49 -4.02
N TYR A 170 31.37 7.67 -4.52
CA TYR A 170 31.06 8.74 -5.46
C TYR A 170 31.30 10.13 -4.82
N ILE A 171 30.81 10.32 -3.59
CA ILE A 171 30.96 11.58 -2.86
C ILE A 171 32.44 11.89 -2.58
N GLU A 172 33.23 10.89 -2.24
CA GLU A 172 34.69 11.01 -2.06
C GLU A 172 35.40 11.44 -3.34
N LYS A 173 34.97 10.90 -4.50
CA LYS A 173 35.60 11.11 -5.79
C LYS A 173 35.20 12.43 -6.46
N TYR A 174 33.91 12.77 -6.40
CA TYR A 174 33.31 13.86 -7.17
C TYR A 174 32.74 15.00 -6.32
N GLY A 175 32.64 14.80 -5.00
CA GLY A 175 31.89 15.70 -4.12
C GLY A 175 30.39 15.42 -4.12
N GLU A 176 29.72 15.89 -3.07
CA GLU A 176 28.26 15.76 -2.97
C GLU A 176 27.57 16.84 -3.79
N PRO A 177 26.68 16.48 -4.76
CA PRO A 177 25.87 17.43 -5.51
C PRO A 177 25.03 18.31 -4.57
N LYS A 178 25.08 19.63 -4.75
CA LYS A 178 24.33 20.62 -3.93
C LYS A 178 23.17 21.24 -4.71
N GLU A 179 23.31 21.34 -6.03
CA GLU A 179 22.32 21.91 -6.93
C GLU A 179 21.94 20.87 -8.00
N PRO A 180 20.72 20.93 -8.55
CA PRO A 180 20.25 19.97 -9.55
C PRO A 180 21.19 19.78 -10.75
N GLU A 181 21.84 20.86 -11.20
CA GLU A 181 22.74 20.85 -12.35
C GLU A 181 24.08 20.16 -12.08
N ASP A 182 24.45 19.97 -10.80
CA ASP A 182 25.70 19.30 -10.44
C ASP A 182 25.76 17.85 -10.92
N ILE A 183 24.60 17.17 -11.02
CA ILE A 183 24.53 15.80 -11.51
C ILE A 183 24.98 15.64 -12.97
N LEU A 184 24.97 16.74 -13.74
CA LEU A 184 25.42 16.73 -15.15
C LEU A 184 26.93 16.60 -15.31
N LYS A 185 27.69 16.79 -14.22
CA LYS A 185 29.16 16.73 -14.22
C LYS A 185 29.73 15.30 -14.21
N THR A 186 28.86 14.30 -13.99
CA THR A 186 29.22 12.91 -13.81
C THR A 186 28.25 12.01 -14.58
N PRO A 187 28.58 10.73 -14.79
CA PRO A 187 27.64 9.78 -15.40
C PRO A 187 26.32 9.71 -14.63
N VAL A 188 25.21 9.63 -15.37
CA VAL A 188 23.87 9.44 -14.80
C VAL A 188 23.27 8.13 -15.30
N PHE A 189 22.84 7.28 -14.35
CA PHE A 189 22.13 6.04 -14.60
C PHE A 189 20.65 6.31 -14.38
N PHE A 190 19.90 6.37 -15.48
CA PHE A 190 18.55 6.91 -15.49
C PHE A 190 17.51 5.77 -15.55
N PHE A 191 16.70 5.69 -14.52
CA PHE A 191 15.52 4.84 -14.53
C PHE A 191 14.36 5.57 -15.21
N TYR A 192 13.82 5.01 -16.29
CA TYR A 192 12.64 5.56 -16.93
C TYR A 192 11.43 4.64 -16.76
N ARG A 193 10.26 5.24 -16.64
CA ARG A 193 8.99 4.52 -16.57
C ARG A 193 8.33 4.58 -17.94
N PRO A 194 7.89 3.44 -18.51
CA PRO A 194 7.19 3.44 -19.80
C PRO A 194 5.93 4.31 -19.81
N THR A 195 5.26 4.44 -18.64
CA THR A 195 4.07 5.29 -18.47
C THR A 195 4.38 6.78 -18.36
N GLY A 196 5.62 7.16 -18.08
CA GLY A 196 6.06 8.56 -17.86
C GLY A 196 6.57 9.29 -19.11
N GLY A 197 6.49 8.66 -20.29
CA GLY A 197 7.03 9.22 -21.53
C GLY A 197 8.54 8.99 -21.71
N GLU A 198 9.06 9.37 -22.86
CA GLU A 198 10.46 9.13 -23.25
C GLU A 198 11.45 10.21 -22.79
N GLY A 199 10.96 11.27 -22.15
CA GLY A 199 11.77 12.40 -21.74
C GLY A 199 12.81 12.06 -20.67
N THR A 200 13.97 12.73 -20.76
CA THR A 200 15.04 12.65 -19.75
C THR A 200 15.20 13.97 -19.00
N THR A 201 14.21 14.82 -19.01
CA THR A 201 14.20 16.06 -18.22
C THR A 201 13.63 15.76 -16.84
N LEU A 202 14.38 16.14 -15.81
CA LEU A 202 13.92 16.10 -14.41
C LEU A 202 13.55 17.51 -13.97
N THR A 203 12.33 17.69 -13.50
CA THR A 203 11.82 18.93 -12.94
C THR A 203 12.02 18.92 -11.43
N PHE A 204 12.97 19.67 -10.92
CA PHE A 204 13.25 19.80 -9.49
C PHE A 204 12.49 20.98 -8.91
N THR A 205 11.88 20.81 -7.76
CA THR A 205 11.16 21.88 -7.03
C THR A 205 11.65 21.97 -5.59
N LYS A 206 12.01 23.21 -5.16
CA LYS A 206 12.40 23.51 -3.79
C LYS A 206 11.86 24.90 -3.40
N ASN A 207 11.07 24.99 -2.33
CA ASN A 207 10.52 26.23 -1.80
C ASN A 207 9.81 27.12 -2.85
N GLY A 208 9.13 26.51 -3.82
CA GLY A 208 8.45 27.22 -4.92
C GLY A 208 9.34 27.56 -6.12
N GLU A 209 10.64 27.37 -6.02
CA GLU A 209 11.56 27.44 -7.16
C GLU A 209 11.49 26.13 -7.95
N THR A 210 11.45 26.23 -9.27
CA THR A 210 11.43 25.06 -10.17
C THR A 210 12.58 25.15 -11.16
N ARG A 211 13.29 24.04 -11.36
CA ARG A 211 14.39 23.91 -12.32
C ARG A 211 14.24 22.66 -13.16
N ASP A 212 14.33 22.83 -14.47
CA ASP A 212 14.31 21.74 -15.42
C ASP A 212 15.76 21.38 -15.82
N VAL A 213 16.15 20.15 -15.50
CA VAL A 213 17.49 19.63 -15.82
C VAL A 213 17.35 18.53 -16.85
N ARG A 214 17.84 18.78 -18.06
CA ARG A 214 17.88 17.79 -19.13
C ARG A 214 19.08 16.88 -18.93
N ILE A 215 18.79 15.60 -18.69
CA ILE A 215 19.80 14.55 -18.52
C ILE A 215 20.17 13.94 -19.87
N ASP A 216 21.46 13.76 -20.09
CA ASP A 216 22.00 12.88 -21.11
C ASP A 216 22.56 11.63 -20.43
N PRO A 217 21.74 10.58 -20.25
CA PRO A 217 22.13 9.46 -19.42
C PRO A 217 23.18 8.59 -20.08
N SER A 218 24.23 8.24 -19.33
CA SER A 218 25.21 7.24 -19.76
C SER A 218 24.65 5.83 -19.79
N LEU A 219 23.60 5.55 -19.01
CA LEU A 219 22.85 4.30 -19.03
C LEU A 219 21.37 4.62 -18.74
N ARG A 220 20.46 4.09 -19.57
CA ARG A 220 19.03 4.26 -19.42
C ARG A 220 18.34 2.89 -19.43
N SER A 221 17.49 2.61 -18.44
CA SER A 221 16.79 1.33 -18.35
C SER A 221 15.40 1.50 -17.76
N SER A 222 14.44 0.71 -18.22
CA SER A 222 13.13 0.53 -17.58
C SER A 222 13.15 -0.49 -16.44
N ALA A 223 14.24 -1.26 -16.31
CA ALA A 223 14.53 -2.10 -15.17
C ALA A 223 15.57 -1.40 -14.28
N TYR A 224 15.34 -1.33 -12.97
CA TYR A 224 16.27 -0.64 -12.06
C TYR A 224 17.47 -1.48 -11.67
N LEU A 225 17.30 -2.81 -11.56
CA LEU A 225 18.37 -3.73 -11.14
C LEU A 225 19.66 -3.61 -11.95
N PRO A 226 19.65 -3.47 -13.28
CA PRO A 226 20.89 -3.27 -14.06
C PRO A 226 21.61 -1.95 -13.76
N LEU A 227 20.90 -0.95 -13.18
CA LEU A 227 21.49 0.36 -12.87
C LEU A 227 22.23 0.37 -11.52
N VAL A 228 21.80 -0.48 -10.58
CA VAL A 228 22.28 -0.48 -9.19
C VAL A 228 23.79 -0.81 -9.07
N PRO A 229 24.35 -1.82 -9.75
CA PRO A 229 25.77 -2.13 -9.63
C PRO A 229 26.69 -0.97 -9.99
N SER A 230 26.34 -0.22 -11.05
CA SER A 230 27.13 0.95 -11.47
C SER A 230 27.08 2.07 -10.44
N ALA A 231 25.93 2.29 -9.80
CA ALA A 231 25.78 3.26 -8.73
C ALA A 231 26.58 2.85 -7.48
N LEU A 232 26.50 1.58 -7.07
CA LEU A 232 27.27 1.03 -5.95
C LEU A 232 28.78 1.10 -6.17
N GLY A 233 29.23 1.00 -7.41
CA GLY A 233 30.63 1.20 -7.80
C GLY A 233 31.11 2.66 -7.68
N GLY A 234 30.23 3.61 -7.35
CA GLY A 234 30.58 5.03 -7.25
C GLY A 234 30.83 5.72 -8.58
N GLU A 235 30.38 5.11 -9.69
CA GLU A 235 30.70 5.60 -11.02
C GLU A 235 29.76 6.72 -11.51
N GLY A 236 28.61 6.92 -10.84
CA GLY A 236 27.65 7.95 -11.24
C GLY A 236 26.44 8.05 -10.34
N VAL A 237 25.51 8.89 -10.75
CA VAL A 237 24.24 9.16 -10.04
C VAL A 237 23.16 8.23 -10.54
N LEU A 238 22.53 7.49 -9.63
CA LEU A 238 21.31 6.74 -9.90
C LEU A 238 20.11 7.68 -9.78
N ALA A 239 19.45 7.96 -10.88
CA ALA A 239 18.44 9.01 -10.97
C ALA A 239 17.04 8.53 -11.33
N ASN A 240 16.02 9.24 -10.82
CA ASN A 240 14.61 9.04 -11.09
C ASN A 240 14.07 7.70 -10.58
N ILE A 241 14.65 7.19 -9.48
CA ILE A 241 14.26 5.94 -8.84
C ILE A 241 13.27 6.20 -7.70
N ASN A 242 12.62 5.14 -7.23
CA ASN A 242 11.88 5.17 -5.98
C ASN A 242 12.80 4.72 -4.85
N SER A 243 12.72 5.35 -3.69
CA SER A 243 13.61 5.03 -2.56
C SER A 243 13.49 3.57 -2.10
N PHE A 244 12.31 2.97 -2.18
CA PHE A 244 12.11 1.57 -1.81
C PHE A 244 12.88 0.57 -2.69
N MET A 245 13.16 0.91 -3.96
CA MET A 245 13.96 0.06 -4.86
C MET A 245 15.40 -0.14 -4.34
N VAL A 246 15.87 0.78 -3.53
CA VAL A 246 17.24 0.80 -3.01
C VAL A 246 17.27 0.85 -1.47
N ASP A 247 16.14 0.60 -0.81
CA ASP A 247 15.98 0.70 0.64
C ASP A 247 17.03 -0.10 1.42
N ASN A 248 17.31 -1.32 0.99
CA ASN A 248 18.35 -2.15 1.60
C ASN A 248 19.73 -1.48 1.54
N TYR A 249 20.08 -0.86 0.42
CA TYR A 249 21.36 -0.17 0.26
C TYR A 249 21.40 1.16 1.01
N LEU A 250 20.25 1.82 1.19
CA LEU A 250 20.13 3.00 2.05
C LEU A 250 20.30 2.64 3.52
N LYS A 251 19.69 1.53 3.97
CA LYS A 251 19.81 1.03 5.35
C LYS A 251 21.21 0.55 5.70
N THR A 252 21.92 -0.07 4.76
CA THR A 252 23.31 -0.51 4.96
C THR A 252 24.31 0.66 4.79
N GLY A 253 23.90 1.77 4.20
CA GLY A 253 24.76 2.91 3.91
C GLY A 253 25.61 2.77 2.64
N ASP A 254 25.37 1.73 1.83
CA ASP A 254 26.01 1.52 0.54
C ASP A 254 25.58 2.54 -0.51
N LEU A 255 24.36 3.07 -0.36
CA LEU A 255 23.86 4.23 -1.09
C LEU A 255 23.40 5.32 -0.13
N LYS A 256 23.45 6.57 -0.59
CA LYS A 256 22.93 7.75 0.08
C LYS A 256 22.05 8.54 -0.88
N LEU A 257 20.93 9.07 -0.38
CA LEU A 257 20.12 10.03 -1.12
C LEU A 257 20.85 11.35 -1.21
N ILE A 258 20.75 12.00 -2.38
CA ILE A 258 21.28 13.33 -2.64
C ILE A 258 20.16 14.27 -3.09
N LEU A 259 20.39 15.57 -2.99
CA LEU A 259 19.44 16.62 -3.37
C LEU A 259 18.07 16.45 -2.69
N THR A 260 18.05 15.98 -1.45
CA THR A 260 16.80 15.63 -0.73
C THR A 260 15.87 16.82 -0.50
N ASP A 261 16.38 18.03 -0.54
CA ASP A 261 15.59 19.27 -0.48
C ASP A 261 14.88 19.60 -1.80
N TRP A 262 15.32 19.02 -2.90
CA TRP A 262 14.76 19.17 -4.22
C TRP A 262 13.82 18.00 -4.56
N LYS A 263 12.53 18.28 -4.67
CA LYS A 263 11.53 17.25 -4.97
C LYS A 263 11.30 17.13 -6.48
N LEU A 264 11.29 15.92 -6.98
CA LEU A 264 10.77 15.59 -8.30
C LEU A 264 9.24 15.48 -8.26
N PRO A 265 8.53 15.61 -9.39
CA PRO A 265 7.07 15.45 -9.44
C PRO A 265 6.61 14.12 -8.83
N ALA A 266 5.54 14.17 -8.06
CA ALA A 266 4.97 12.97 -7.47
C ALA A 266 4.44 12.03 -8.57
N VAL A 267 4.69 10.75 -8.39
CA VAL A 267 4.19 9.69 -9.27
C VAL A 267 3.14 8.90 -8.52
N PRO A 268 1.88 8.91 -8.95
CA PRO A 268 0.82 8.15 -8.32
C PRO A 268 0.97 6.64 -8.62
N ILE A 269 0.55 5.82 -7.68
CA ILE A 269 0.33 4.38 -7.88
C ILE A 269 -1.16 4.14 -7.91
N TYR A 270 -1.62 3.48 -8.95
CA TYR A 270 -3.03 3.12 -9.12
C TYR A 270 -3.22 1.62 -9.05
N GLN A 271 -4.40 1.23 -8.57
CA GLN A 271 -4.97 -0.10 -8.70
C GLN A 271 -6.15 -0.05 -9.68
N GLU A 272 -6.28 -1.07 -10.49
CA GLU A 272 -7.43 -1.29 -11.35
C GLU A 272 -7.98 -2.70 -11.10
N VAL A 273 -9.29 -2.81 -10.91
CA VAL A 273 -9.99 -4.08 -10.71
C VAL A 273 -10.73 -4.44 -11.99
N ASN A 274 -10.65 -5.70 -12.39
CA ASN A 274 -11.47 -6.20 -13.50
C ASN A 274 -12.96 -6.09 -13.15
N PRO A 275 -13.80 -5.41 -13.95
CA PRO A 275 -15.23 -5.27 -13.68
C PRO A 275 -15.97 -6.59 -13.47
N ALA A 276 -15.54 -7.65 -14.16
CA ALA A 276 -16.10 -8.98 -13.99
C ALA A 276 -15.84 -9.59 -12.60
N ARG A 277 -14.83 -9.09 -11.88
CA ARG A 277 -14.39 -9.57 -10.57
C ARG A 277 -14.62 -8.56 -9.44
N GLU A 278 -15.17 -7.41 -9.73
CA GLU A 278 -15.37 -6.31 -8.76
C GLU A 278 -16.24 -6.70 -7.57
N ARG A 279 -17.17 -7.67 -7.77
CA ARG A 279 -18.04 -8.20 -6.71
C ARG A 279 -17.55 -9.51 -6.11
N ASP A 280 -16.37 -9.99 -6.47
CA ASP A 280 -15.79 -11.18 -5.90
C ASP A 280 -15.30 -10.92 -4.47
N PRO A 281 -15.86 -11.61 -3.45
CA PRO A 281 -15.48 -11.35 -2.06
C PRO A 281 -14.00 -11.60 -1.77
N LEU A 282 -13.38 -12.55 -2.49
CA LEU A 282 -11.97 -12.89 -2.30
C LEU A 282 -11.06 -11.79 -2.85
N ILE A 283 -11.40 -11.24 -4.02
CA ILE A 283 -10.69 -10.08 -4.61
C ILE A 283 -10.84 -8.86 -3.69
N SER A 284 -12.06 -8.58 -3.22
CA SER A 284 -12.31 -7.45 -2.30
C SER A 284 -11.51 -7.58 -1.01
N GLN A 285 -11.42 -8.78 -0.45
CA GLN A 285 -10.63 -9.04 0.75
C GLN A 285 -9.12 -8.84 0.50
N PHE A 286 -8.61 -9.34 -0.63
CA PHE A 286 -7.21 -9.15 -0.99
C PHE A 286 -6.86 -7.67 -1.18
N ILE A 287 -7.74 -6.91 -1.85
CA ILE A 287 -7.58 -5.45 -2.02
C ILE A 287 -7.53 -4.73 -0.68
N GLU A 288 -8.44 -5.05 0.26
CA GLU A 288 -8.46 -4.42 1.58
C GLU A 288 -7.15 -4.67 2.35
N GLU A 289 -6.59 -5.88 2.22
CA GLU A 289 -5.30 -6.20 2.83
C GLU A 289 -4.14 -5.45 2.19
N VAL A 290 -4.10 -5.37 0.87
CA VAL A 290 -3.09 -4.58 0.15
C VAL A 290 -3.14 -3.13 0.61
N LEU A 291 -4.32 -2.51 0.62
CA LEU A 291 -4.49 -1.12 1.04
C LEU A 291 -4.06 -0.89 2.49
N THR A 292 -4.45 -1.79 3.39
CA THR A 292 -4.09 -1.70 4.82
C THR A 292 -2.58 -1.79 5.03
N ASN A 293 -1.92 -2.73 4.34
CA ASN A 293 -0.47 -2.93 4.46
C ASN A 293 0.32 -1.83 3.78
N VAL A 294 -0.10 -1.38 2.60
CA VAL A 294 0.53 -0.26 1.89
C VAL A 294 0.56 0.98 2.79
N HIS A 295 -0.53 1.31 3.48
CA HIS A 295 -0.56 2.43 4.42
C HIS A 295 0.39 2.24 5.63
N GLY A 296 0.63 1.01 6.05
CA GLY A 296 1.59 0.69 7.12
C GLY A 296 3.04 0.87 6.69
N ILE A 297 3.40 0.35 5.52
CA ILE A 297 4.77 0.35 4.98
C ILE A 297 5.20 1.75 4.53
N ILE A 298 4.31 2.53 3.94
CA ILE A 298 4.59 3.86 3.37
C ILE A 298 5.14 4.85 4.39
N LYS A 299 4.73 4.76 5.66
CA LYS A 299 5.14 5.72 6.70
C LYS A 299 6.64 5.76 6.94
N ASP A 300 7.34 4.67 6.66
CA ASP A 300 8.77 4.50 6.96
C ASP A 300 9.66 4.64 5.72
N ILE A 301 9.08 4.88 4.53
CA ILE A 301 9.84 4.98 3.27
C ILE A 301 10.00 6.43 2.85
N PRO A 302 11.25 6.95 2.75
CA PRO A 302 11.51 8.32 2.31
C PRO A 302 10.88 8.63 0.94
N GLY A 303 10.20 9.76 0.83
CA GLY A 303 9.60 10.22 -0.43
C GLY A 303 8.21 9.68 -0.72
N PHE A 304 7.69 8.75 0.09
CA PHE A 304 6.30 8.34 -0.01
C PHE A 304 5.35 9.31 0.69
N MET A 305 4.14 9.42 0.14
CA MET A 305 3.04 10.20 0.71
C MET A 305 1.77 9.38 0.65
N GLY A 306 0.96 9.47 1.71
CA GLY A 306 -0.40 8.96 1.69
C GLY A 306 -1.21 9.65 0.58
N TYR A 307 -2.23 8.97 0.08
CA TYR A 307 -3.07 9.51 -0.99
C TYR A 307 -3.71 10.87 -0.63
N GLU A 308 -4.13 11.03 0.64
CA GLU A 308 -4.72 12.29 1.15
C GLU A 308 -3.73 13.45 1.19
N GLU A 309 -2.42 13.19 1.18
CA GLU A 309 -1.35 14.18 1.20
C GLU A 309 -0.84 14.54 -0.20
N SER A 310 -1.35 13.88 -1.25
CA SER A 310 -0.91 14.10 -2.62
C SER A 310 -1.45 15.43 -3.15
N PRO A 311 -0.59 16.34 -3.66
CA PRO A 311 -1.06 17.58 -4.27
C PRO A 311 -1.81 17.24 -5.56
N GLY A 312 -3.13 17.34 -5.52
CA GLY A 312 -4.01 17.09 -6.65
C GLY A 312 -5.10 16.05 -6.40
N GLY A 313 -5.48 15.82 -5.15
CA GLY A 313 -6.71 15.11 -4.82
C GLY A 313 -7.90 15.78 -5.50
N ILE A 314 -8.12 15.47 -6.78
CA ILE A 314 -9.29 15.85 -7.54
C ILE A 314 -10.14 14.59 -7.69
N PHE A 315 -11.21 14.54 -6.92
CA PHE A 315 -12.47 13.91 -7.32
C PHE A 315 -13.59 14.91 -7.11
#